data_14a92db9d39d73feb41c7785dcb3de01
#
_entry.id   14a92db9d39d73feb41c7785dcb3de01
#
_cell.length_a   1.000
_cell.length_b   1.000
_cell.length_c   1.000
_cell.angle_alpha   90.00
_cell.angle_beta   90.00
_cell.angle_gamma   90.00
#
_symmetry.space_group_name_H-M   'P 1'
#
loop_
_entity.id
_entity.type
_entity.pdbx_description
1 polymer ?
#
loop_
_entity_poly.entity_id
_entity_poly.type
_entity_poly.pdbx_seq_one_letter_code
_entity_poly.pdbx_strand_id
1 'polypeptide(L)'
;MTDIVDQVTRSRMMAGIKGKNTRPEMLLRRGLHQRGFRIRLHVAGLPGHPDLFLRKYHAVIFVHGCYWHRHENCRFATTPKSRGEFWLPKFKATVERDRRNQNLLNEQGWRVAIIWECFLRPKQANITVDTVDKWLKSNEPCLELGQL
;
A
#
# COMPACT_ATOMS: atom_id res chain seq x y z
N MET A 1 -28.27 -3.86 -9.34
CA MET A 1 -27.41 -4.78 -10.06
C MET A 1 -27.64 -6.19 -9.55
N THR A 2 -27.85 -7.08 -10.46
CA THR A 2 -27.97 -8.50 -10.10
C THR A 2 -26.57 -9.07 -9.97
N ASP A 3 -26.29 -9.74 -8.86
CA ASP A 3 -25.03 -10.44 -8.73
C ASP A 3 -24.98 -11.61 -9.70
N ILE A 4 -23.90 -11.69 -10.46
CA ILE A 4 -23.68 -12.82 -11.37
C ILE A 4 -23.11 -14.04 -10.68
N VAL A 5 -22.74 -13.89 -9.40
CA VAL A 5 -22.23 -14.97 -8.57
C VAL A 5 -23.06 -15.06 -7.29
N ASP A 6 -23.19 -16.25 -6.75
CA ASP A 6 -23.91 -16.44 -5.49
C ASP A 6 -23.04 -15.95 -4.31
N GLN A 7 -23.65 -15.95 -3.12
CA GLN A 7 -22.97 -15.44 -1.93
C GLN A 7 -21.74 -16.27 -1.55
N VAL A 8 -21.79 -17.59 -1.72
CA VAL A 8 -20.68 -18.48 -1.41
C VAL A 8 -19.50 -18.21 -2.36
N THR A 9 -19.80 -18.12 -3.66
CA THR A 9 -18.77 -17.81 -4.67
C THR A 9 -18.15 -16.45 -4.41
N ARG A 10 -18.98 -15.44 -4.09
CA ARG A 10 -18.50 -14.11 -3.77
C ARG A 10 -17.56 -14.14 -2.56
N SER A 11 -17.92 -14.88 -1.51
CA SER A 11 -17.08 -15.02 -0.32
C SER A 11 -15.73 -15.62 -0.65
N ARG A 12 -15.69 -16.63 -1.54
CA ARG A 12 -14.43 -17.21 -2.00
C ARG A 12 -13.61 -16.21 -2.79
N MET A 13 -14.22 -15.44 -3.67
CA MET A 13 -13.53 -14.42 -4.46
C MET A 13 -12.95 -13.35 -3.55
N MET A 14 -13.69 -12.89 -2.56
CA MET A 14 -13.22 -11.90 -1.60
C MET A 14 -12.10 -12.46 -0.73
N ALA A 15 -12.20 -13.72 -0.31
CA ALA A 15 -11.14 -14.39 0.45
C ALA A 15 -9.86 -14.55 -0.36
N GLY A 16 -9.99 -14.63 -1.70
CA GLY A 16 -8.85 -14.70 -2.60
C GLY A 16 -8.14 -13.38 -2.83
N ILE A 17 -8.76 -12.26 -2.43
CA ILE A 17 -8.13 -10.95 -2.53
C ILE A 17 -7.08 -10.86 -1.42
N LYS A 18 -5.82 -10.77 -1.82
CA LYS A 18 -4.71 -10.81 -0.88
C LYS A 18 -4.51 -9.45 -0.22
N GLY A 19 -4.39 -9.45 1.11
CA GLY A 19 -3.93 -8.28 1.86
C GLY A 19 -2.42 -8.13 1.83
N LYS A 20 -1.71 -9.17 1.37
CA LYS A 20 -0.24 -9.19 1.27
C LYS A 20 0.17 -9.97 0.03
N ASN A 21 1.42 -9.83 -0.38
CA ASN A 21 1.97 -10.46 -1.58
C ASN A 21 1.18 -10.10 -2.84
N THR A 22 0.62 -8.89 -2.88
CA THR A 22 -0.07 -8.40 -4.06
C THR A 22 0.92 -8.19 -5.21
N ARG A 23 0.41 -8.11 -6.43
CA ARG A 23 1.26 -7.89 -7.61
C ARG A 23 2.08 -6.60 -7.51
N PRO A 24 1.50 -5.45 -7.12
CA PRO A 24 2.29 -4.23 -6.92
C PRO A 24 3.38 -4.41 -5.86
N GLU A 25 3.07 -5.04 -4.74
CA GLU A 25 4.06 -5.29 -3.70
C GLU A 25 5.20 -6.16 -4.22
N MET A 26 4.87 -7.21 -4.99
CA MET A 26 5.87 -8.11 -5.57
C MET A 26 6.80 -7.37 -6.53
N LEU A 27 6.26 -6.47 -7.34
CA LEU A 27 7.09 -5.67 -8.26
C LEU A 27 8.08 -4.80 -7.50
N LEU A 28 7.62 -4.13 -6.45
CA LEU A 28 8.48 -3.26 -5.65
C LEU A 28 9.56 -4.06 -4.92
N ARG A 29 9.18 -5.12 -4.21
CA ARG A 29 10.15 -5.85 -3.42
C ARG A 29 11.18 -6.59 -4.25
N ARG A 30 10.79 -7.12 -5.42
CA ARG A 30 11.73 -7.73 -6.35
C ARG A 30 12.73 -6.73 -6.89
N GLY A 31 12.23 -5.55 -7.28
CA GLY A 31 13.09 -4.47 -7.76
C GLY A 31 14.11 -4.03 -6.72
N LEU A 32 13.68 -3.87 -5.48
CA LEU A 32 14.59 -3.50 -4.40
C LEU A 32 15.56 -4.64 -4.06
N HIS A 33 15.09 -5.87 -4.03
CA HIS A 33 15.94 -7.03 -3.77
C HIS A 33 17.04 -7.17 -4.83
N GLN A 34 16.72 -6.94 -6.09
CA GLN A 34 17.70 -6.96 -7.17
C GLN A 34 18.78 -5.90 -7.02
N ARG A 35 18.47 -4.82 -6.30
CA ARG A 35 19.42 -3.74 -6.01
C ARG A 35 20.21 -3.97 -4.72
N GLY A 36 20.04 -5.14 -4.10
CA GLY A 36 20.83 -5.53 -2.94
C GLY A 36 20.23 -5.16 -1.59
N PHE A 37 18.99 -4.67 -1.56
CA PHE A 37 18.35 -4.33 -0.29
C PHE A 37 17.89 -5.60 0.44
N ARG A 38 18.13 -5.63 1.75
CA ARG A 38 17.61 -6.68 2.62
C ARG A 38 16.25 -6.24 3.16
N ILE A 39 15.23 -7.03 2.88
CA ILE A 39 13.86 -6.69 3.20
C ILE A 39 13.26 -7.79 4.06
N ARG A 40 12.59 -7.39 5.15
CA ARG A 40 11.69 -8.27 5.87
C ARG A 40 10.27 -7.95 5.45
N LEU A 41 9.45 -8.99 5.34
CA LEU A 41 8.09 -8.85 4.85
C LEU A 41 7.09 -9.00 5.99
N HIS A 42 6.07 -8.14 5.98
CA HIS A 42 4.90 -8.26 6.83
C HIS A 42 5.24 -8.43 8.32
N VAL A 43 6.16 -7.60 8.81
CA VAL A 43 6.61 -7.65 10.20
C VAL A 43 5.46 -7.29 11.13
N ALA A 44 5.17 -8.19 12.09
CA ALA A 44 4.16 -7.96 13.10
C ALA A 44 4.69 -7.02 14.19
N GLY A 45 3.78 -6.37 14.91
CA GLY A 45 4.13 -5.53 16.05
C GLY A 45 4.38 -4.07 15.72
N LEU A 46 4.35 -3.69 14.44
CA LEU A 46 4.44 -2.29 14.05
C LEU A 46 3.05 -1.76 13.64
N PRO A 47 2.74 -0.49 13.94
CA PRO A 47 1.45 0.08 13.53
C PRO A 47 1.20 -0.08 12.04
N GLY A 48 0.01 -0.57 11.68
CA GLY A 48 -0.42 -0.74 10.30
C GLY A 48 0.16 -1.93 9.56
N HIS A 49 0.99 -2.73 10.18
CA HIS A 49 1.65 -3.89 9.57
C HIS A 49 2.28 -3.55 8.21
N PRO A 50 3.38 -2.76 8.19
CA PRO A 50 4.02 -2.39 6.93
C PRO A 50 4.34 -3.60 6.06
N ASP A 51 4.21 -3.44 4.75
CA ASP A 51 4.47 -4.52 3.81
C ASP A 51 5.95 -4.88 3.73
N LEU A 52 6.81 -3.86 3.75
CA LEU A 52 8.26 -4.04 3.71
C LEU A 52 8.92 -3.34 4.88
N PHE A 53 9.92 -4.00 5.43
CA PHE A 53 10.70 -3.49 6.56
C PHE A 53 12.18 -3.56 6.19
N LEU A 54 12.86 -2.42 6.26
CA LEU A 54 14.28 -2.31 5.94
C LEU A 54 15.01 -1.79 7.16
N ARG A 55 15.47 -2.71 8.00
CA ARG A 55 16.08 -2.40 9.29
C ARG A 55 17.29 -1.48 9.17
N LYS A 56 18.15 -1.75 8.19
CA LYS A 56 19.37 -0.96 7.98
C LYS A 56 19.08 0.52 7.76
N TYR A 57 17.98 0.82 7.13
CA TYR A 57 17.59 2.19 6.79
C TYR A 57 16.58 2.78 7.75
N HIS A 58 16.20 2.01 8.76
CA HIS A 58 15.17 2.40 9.73
C HIS A 58 13.89 2.82 9.02
N ALA A 59 13.53 2.09 8.01
CA ALA A 59 12.43 2.44 7.09
C ALA A 59 11.40 1.33 6.98
N VAL A 60 10.15 1.75 6.82
CA VAL A 60 9.03 0.86 6.53
C VAL A 60 8.32 1.37 5.28
N ILE A 61 7.78 0.46 4.50
CA ILE A 61 7.11 0.80 3.24
C ILE A 61 5.75 0.13 3.21
N PHE A 62 4.73 0.93 2.93
CA PHE A 62 3.39 0.44 2.65
C PHE A 62 3.15 0.49 1.15
N VAL A 63 2.57 -0.58 0.62
CA VAL A 63 2.08 -0.61 -0.76
C VAL A 63 0.57 -0.56 -0.69
N HIS A 64 -0.01 0.59 -1.00
CA HIS A 64 -1.44 0.83 -0.86
C HIS A 64 -2.18 0.59 -2.18
N GLY A 65 -3.22 -0.23 -2.14
CA GLY A 65 -4.17 -0.33 -3.24
C GLY A 65 -4.98 0.95 -3.32
N CYS A 66 -5.06 1.53 -4.52
CA CYS A 66 -5.69 2.85 -4.69
C CYS A 66 -7.17 2.83 -4.32
N TYR A 67 -7.87 1.75 -4.62
CA TYR A 67 -9.29 1.61 -4.29
C TYR A 67 -9.50 1.51 -2.77
N TRP A 68 -8.82 0.58 -2.12
CA TRP A 68 -9.08 0.26 -0.71
C TRP A 68 -8.61 1.35 0.25
N HIS A 69 -7.48 1.98 -0.05
CA HIS A 69 -6.92 3.05 0.79
C HIS A 69 -7.32 4.44 0.32
N ARG A 70 -8.22 4.54 -0.65
CA ARG A 70 -8.83 5.78 -1.16
C ARG A 70 -7.81 6.81 -1.59
N HIS A 71 -6.98 6.43 -2.54
CA HIS A 71 -6.00 7.33 -3.12
C HIS A 71 -6.68 8.55 -3.73
N GLU A 72 -6.37 9.75 -3.22
CA GLU A 72 -6.99 10.99 -3.67
C GLU A 72 -6.72 11.28 -5.14
N ASN A 73 -7.75 11.75 -5.84
CA ASN A 73 -7.67 12.18 -7.24
C ASN A 73 -7.13 11.09 -8.18
N CYS A 74 -7.28 9.84 -7.80
CA CYS A 74 -6.81 8.72 -8.59
C CYS A 74 -7.97 8.04 -9.31
N ARG A 75 -7.81 7.80 -10.61
CA ARG A 75 -8.85 7.15 -11.43
C ARG A 75 -9.15 5.72 -11.00
N PHE A 76 -8.23 5.10 -10.29
CA PHE A 76 -8.41 3.72 -9.81
C PHE A 76 -9.16 3.65 -8.49
N ALA A 77 -9.34 4.79 -7.81
CA ALA A 77 -10.10 4.87 -6.57
C ALA A 77 -11.56 5.23 -6.85
N THR A 78 -12.22 4.37 -7.62
CA THR A 78 -13.63 4.57 -7.98
C THR A 78 -14.53 4.38 -6.77
N THR A 79 -15.68 5.05 -6.77
CA THR A 79 -16.65 4.94 -5.68
C THR A 79 -17.80 4.02 -6.12
N PRO A 80 -18.20 3.05 -5.29
CA PRO A 80 -19.35 2.21 -5.61
C PRO A 80 -20.61 3.03 -5.83
N LYS A 81 -21.35 2.72 -6.89
CA LYS A 81 -22.59 3.43 -7.21
C LYS A 81 -23.75 3.02 -6.32
N SER A 82 -23.68 1.85 -5.71
CA SER A 82 -24.73 1.34 -4.83
C SER A 82 -24.15 1.12 -3.44
N ARG A 83 -25.07 1.15 -2.43
CA ARG A 83 -24.71 0.92 -1.04
C ARG A 83 -23.64 1.88 -0.51
N GLY A 84 -23.71 3.13 -0.93
CA GLY A 84 -22.79 4.17 -0.46
C GLY A 84 -22.80 4.29 1.07
N GLU A 85 -23.96 4.17 1.69
CA GLU A 85 -24.12 4.21 3.13
C GLU A 85 -23.31 3.13 3.85
N PHE A 86 -23.11 1.99 3.18
CA PHE A 86 -22.31 0.88 3.71
C PHE A 86 -20.82 1.12 3.49
N TRP A 87 -20.42 1.57 2.29
CA TRP A 87 -19.03 1.67 1.90
C TRP A 87 -18.32 2.94 2.37
N LEU A 88 -19.02 4.10 2.30
CA LEU A 88 -18.39 5.38 2.64
C LEU A 88 -17.84 5.43 4.06
N PRO A 89 -18.57 4.97 5.10
CA PRO A 89 -17.98 4.93 6.45
C PRO A 89 -16.77 4.02 6.56
N LYS A 90 -16.77 2.90 5.84
CA LYS A 90 -15.63 1.97 5.84
C LYS A 90 -14.41 2.60 5.21
N PHE A 91 -14.58 3.29 4.09
CA PHE A 91 -13.48 4.00 3.43
C PHE A 91 -12.91 5.08 4.33
N LYS A 92 -13.77 5.84 4.98
CA LYS A 92 -13.34 6.88 5.91
C LYS A 92 -12.55 6.29 7.07
N ALA A 93 -13.02 5.19 7.64
CA ALA A 93 -12.33 4.51 8.73
C ALA A 93 -10.94 4.02 8.30
N THR A 94 -10.83 3.50 7.07
CA THR A 94 -9.55 3.05 6.51
C THR A 94 -8.57 4.22 6.39
N VAL A 95 -9.00 5.34 5.83
CA VAL A 95 -8.16 6.53 5.67
C VAL A 95 -7.66 7.04 7.03
N GLU A 96 -8.57 7.13 8.01
CA GLU A 96 -8.23 7.60 9.35
C GLU A 96 -7.24 6.65 10.04
N ARG A 97 -7.45 5.35 9.90
CA ARG A 97 -6.56 4.33 10.46
C ARG A 97 -5.18 4.40 9.83
N ASP A 98 -5.11 4.53 8.51
CA ASP A 98 -3.83 4.62 7.81
C ASP A 98 -3.04 5.84 8.28
N ARG A 99 -3.70 6.98 8.39
CA ARG A 99 -3.05 8.22 8.86
C ARG A 99 -2.55 8.06 10.29
N ARG A 100 -3.36 7.49 11.16
CA ARG A 100 -2.98 7.26 12.56
C ARG A 100 -1.76 6.35 12.66
N ASN A 101 -1.75 5.27 11.89
CA ASN A 101 -0.63 4.32 11.90
C ASN A 101 0.66 4.96 11.37
N GLN A 102 0.56 5.77 10.34
CA GLN A 102 1.72 6.48 9.79
C GLN A 102 2.29 7.47 10.81
N ASN A 103 1.42 8.20 11.51
CA ASN A 103 1.85 9.13 12.54
C ASN A 103 2.53 8.41 13.70
N LEU A 104 1.97 7.28 14.13
CA LEU A 104 2.58 6.48 15.21
C LEU A 104 3.97 5.98 14.82
N LEU A 105 4.13 5.52 13.58
CA LEU A 105 5.44 5.07 13.09
C LEU A 105 6.45 6.20 13.09
N ASN A 106 6.06 7.38 12.60
CA ASN A 106 6.94 8.54 12.61
C ASN A 106 7.33 8.95 14.03
N GLU A 107 6.38 8.91 14.97
CA GLU A 107 6.64 9.21 16.38
C GLU A 107 7.63 8.24 17.00
N GLN A 108 7.61 6.98 16.54
CA GLN A 108 8.54 5.94 16.99
C GLN A 108 9.91 6.02 16.30
N GLY A 109 10.10 7.00 15.43
CA GLY A 109 11.37 7.21 14.74
C GLY A 109 11.53 6.46 13.43
N TRP A 110 10.47 5.78 12.94
CA TRP A 110 10.54 5.09 11.66
C TRP A 110 10.38 6.05 10.50
N ARG A 111 11.14 5.82 9.44
CA ARG A 111 10.93 6.50 8.17
C ARG A 111 9.86 5.73 7.42
N VAL A 112 8.90 6.45 6.84
CA VAL A 112 7.70 5.84 6.26
C VAL A 112 7.56 6.20 4.79
N ALA A 113 7.41 5.19 3.94
CA ALA A 113 7.08 5.40 2.53
C ALA A 113 5.72 4.79 2.23
N ILE A 114 4.91 5.52 1.49
CA ILE A 114 3.63 5.07 0.96
C ILE A 114 3.76 5.01 -0.56
N ILE A 115 3.67 3.81 -1.11
CA ILE A 115 3.75 3.62 -2.56
C ILE A 115 2.39 3.13 -3.05
N TRP A 116 1.72 3.95 -3.82
CA TRP A 116 0.41 3.62 -4.36
C TRP A 116 0.53 2.70 -5.56
N GLU A 117 -0.40 1.75 -5.70
CA GLU A 117 -0.33 0.75 -6.77
C GLU A 117 -0.32 1.36 -8.17
N CYS A 118 -0.90 2.55 -8.35
CA CYS A 118 -0.89 3.21 -9.66
C CYS A 118 0.53 3.55 -10.13
N PHE A 119 1.48 3.66 -9.21
CA PHE A 119 2.90 3.88 -9.53
C PHE A 119 3.70 2.58 -9.65
N LEU A 120 3.06 1.44 -9.42
CA LEU A 120 3.69 0.13 -9.54
C LEU A 120 3.17 -0.67 -10.72
N ARG A 121 2.58 0.00 -11.70
CA ARG A 121 2.24 -0.62 -12.97
C ARG A 121 3.51 -0.86 -13.77
N PRO A 122 3.52 -1.88 -14.65
CA PRO A 122 4.76 -2.28 -15.32
C PRO A 122 5.53 -1.15 -16.00
N LYS A 123 4.81 -0.17 -16.59
CA LYS A 123 5.46 0.96 -17.27
C LYS A 123 6.18 1.91 -16.32
N GLN A 124 5.80 1.94 -15.05
CA GLN A 124 6.33 2.89 -14.08
C GLN A 124 7.15 2.23 -12.98
N ALA A 125 7.10 0.90 -12.89
CA ALA A 125 7.71 0.19 -11.78
C ALA A 125 9.21 0.47 -11.62
N ASN A 126 9.95 0.52 -12.71
CA ASN A 126 11.39 0.76 -12.65
C ASN A 126 11.72 2.15 -12.11
N ILE A 127 10.98 3.18 -12.56
CA ILE A 127 11.17 4.55 -12.09
C ILE A 127 10.81 4.64 -10.61
N THR A 128 9.74 3.97 -10.21
CA THR A 128 9.30 3.95 -8.83
C THR A 128 10.32 3.26 -7.93
N VAL A 129 10.84 2.11 -8.34
CA VAL A 129 11.89 1.40 -7.59
C VAL A 129 13.12 2.28 -7.45
N ASP A 130 13.52 2.97 -8.52
CA ASP A 130 14.65 3.88 -8.50
C ASP A 130 14.45 5.01 -7.49
N THR A 131 13.27 5.58 -7.46
CA THR A 131 12.92 6.65 -6.52
C THR A 131 12.95 6.17 -5.07
N VAL A 132 12.42 4.98 -4.80
CA VAL A 132 12.45 4.39 -3.47
C VAL A 132 13.90 4.10 -3.04
N ASP A 133 14.72 3.58 -3.95
CA ASP A 133 16.14 3.36 -3.72
C ASP A 133 16.83 4.65 -3.25
N LYS A 134 16.64 5.72 -3.99
CA LYS A 134 17.22 7.03 -3.64
C LYS A 134 16.72 7.54 -2.30
N TRP A 135 15.42 7.37 -2.04
CA TRP A 135 14.84 7.79 -0.76
C TRP A 135 15.44 7.01 0.41
N LEU A 136 15.60 5.69 0.25
CA LEU A 136 16.19 4.86 1.31
C LEU A 136 17.59 5.35 1.69
N LYS A 137 18.36 5.78 0.71
CA LYS A 137 19.73 6.29 0.91
C LYS A 137 19.78 7.76 1.31
N SER A 138 18.63 8.43 1.36
CA SER A 138 18.52 9.82 1.80
C SER A 138 18.21 9.92 3.29
N ASN A 139 18.05 11.13 3.80
CA ASN A 139 17.65 11.39 5.18
C ASN A 139 16.20 11.83 5.29
N GLU A 140 15.44 11.77 4.21
CA GLU A 140 14.05 12.21 4.21
C GLU A 140 13.18 11.26 5.06
N PRO A 141 12.37 11.79 5.99
CA PRO A 141 11.58 10.95 6.89
C PRO A 141 10.39 10.29 6.23
N CYS A 142 9.88 10.86 5.15
CA CYS A 142 8.67 10.36 4.50
C CYS A 142 8.82 10.39 2.99
N LEU A 143 8.10 9.48 2.34
CA LEU A 143 7.97 9.46 0.89
C LEU A 143 6.56 9.01 0.54
N GLU A 144 5.94 9.69 -0.40
CA GLU A 144 4.68 9.21 -0.94
C GLU A 144 4.73 9.30 -2.46
N LEU A 145 4.52 8.16 -3.13
CA LEU A 145 4.51 8.08 -4.59
C LEU A 145 3.14 7.63 -5.06
N GLY A 146 2.44 8.51 -5.72
CA GLY A 146 1.14 8.26 -6.28
C GLY A 146 0.84 9.26 -7.38
N GLN A 147 -0.20 9.00 -8.15
CA GLN A 147 -0.62 9.90 -9.21
C GLN A 147 -1.19 11.18 -8.61
N LEU A 148 -0.70 12.30 -9.10
CA LEU A 148 -1.20 13.62 -8.74
C LEU A 148 -2.33 14.04 -9.67
#